data_3a8b913ccf5f9beb2fd0fe61b116da1a
#
_entry.id   3a8b913ccf5f9beb2fd0fe61b116da1a
#
_cell.length_a   1.000
_cell.length_b   1.000
_cell.length_c   1.000
_cell.angle_alpha   90.00
_cell.angle_beta   90.00
_cell.angle_gamma   90.00
#
_symmetry.space_group_name_H-M   'P 1'
#
loop_
_entity.id
_entity.type
_entity.pdbx_description
1 polymer ?
#
loop_
_entity_poly.entity_id
_entity_poly.type
_entity_poly.pdbx_seq_one_letter_code
_entity_poly.pdbx_strand_id
1 'polypeptide(L)'
;FGTVESWLVYKLSGGDHVTDASNASRTLLLALDGAQFDGDLCELFGVPQAALPRVVDTHGELARCHARWLGSEIPICGLAGDQQSATIGQGCLAFGETKATYGTGAFVLTNKGQEIPHSDNRLLGTVLYQENGARTYAIEGSCFVAGSLIKYLRDQLGLIASAAETEDLARSIEDSGEVVIVPALAGLGAPHWKPDARGVISG
;
A
#
# COMPACT_ATOMS: atom_id res chain seq x y z
N PHE A 1 15.74 -6.95 -11.31
CA PHE A 1 14.38 -6.47 -11.02
C PHE A 1 14.16 -6.37 -9.51
N GLY A 2 13.24 -5.50 -9.08
CA GLY A 2 12.87 -5.35 -7.68
C GLY A 2 12.04 -4.11 -7.44
N THR A 3 11.54 -3.97 -6.22
CA THR A 3 10.86 -2.76 -5.72
C THR A 3 11.90 -1.67 -5.41
N VAL A 4 11.44 -0.46 -5.11
CA VAL A 4 12.31 0.64 -4.62
C VAL A 4 13.09 0.20 -3.38
N GLU A 5 12.47 -0.56 -2.47
CA GLU A 5 13.10 -1.14 -1.30
C GLU A 5 14.30 -2.03 -1.66
N SER A 6 14.10 -3.01 -2.57
CA SER A 6 15.18 -3.90 -3.02
C SER A 6 16.35 -3.13 -3.60
N TRP A 7 16.07 -2.08 -4.36
CA TRP A 7 17.11 -1.22 -4.94
C TRP A 7 17.87 -0.44 -3.86
N LEU A 8 17.16 0.10 -2.86
CA LEU A 8 17.79 0.80 -1.74
C LEU A 8 18.70 -0.12 -0.94
N VAL A 9 18.21 -1.31 -0.57
CA VAL A 9 19.01 -2.30 0.15
C VAL A 9 20.25 -2.68 -0.65
N TYR A 10 20.07 -3.00 -1.94
CA TYR A 10 21.19 -3.33 -2.84
C TYR A 10 22.26 -2.23 -2.88
N LYS A 11 21.85 -0.96 -2.96
CA LYS A 11 22.77 0.17 -2.97
C LYS A 11 23.45 0.40 -1.61
N LEU A 12 22.70 0.30 -0.54
CA LEU A 12 23.21 0.53 0.81
C LEU A 12 24.16 -0.58 1.26
N SER A 13 23.83 -1.83 0.99
CA SER A 13 24.63 -2.99 1.38
C SER A 13 25.85 -3.23 0.47
N GLY A 14 25.76 -2.75 -0.76
CA GLY A 14 26.79 -3.03 -1.78
C GLY A 14 26.56 -4.32 -2.52
N GLY A 15 25.36 -4.92 -2.47
CA GLY A 15 25.02 -6.06 -3.28
C GLY A 15 23.93 -7.00 -2.76
N ASP A 16 23.46 -6.84 -1.54
CA ASP A 16 22.38 -7.68 -1.02
C ASP A 16 21.08 -7.42 -1.79
N HIS A 17 20.59 -8.43 -2.48
CA HIS A 17 19.38 -8.34 -3.30
C HIS A 17 18.23 -9.05 -2.59
N VAL A 18 17.56 -8.31 -1.71
CA VAL A 18 16.46 -8.79 -0.87
C VAL A 18 15.27 -7.84 -0.92
N THR A 19 14.11 -8.36 -0.57
CA THR A 19 12.85 -7.63 -0.33
C THR A 19 12.11 -8.31 0.81
N ASP A 20 11.33 -7.56 1.58
CA ASP A 20 10.48 -8.18 2.59
C ASP A 20 9.21 -8.80 1.98
N ALA A 21 8.56 -9.69 2.73
CA ALA A 21 7.35 -10.36 2.26
C ALA A 21 6.19 -9.39 2.00
N SER A 22 6.11 -8.26 2.74
CA SER A 22 5.04 -7.27 2.55
C SER A 22 5.17 -6.55 1.21
N ASN A 23 6.37 -6.11 0.84
CA ASN A 23 6.65 -5.53 -0.48
C ASN A 23 6.50 -6.55 -1.60
N ALA A 24 7.02 -7.77 -1.42
CA ALA A 24 6.91 -8.83 -2.41
C ALA A 24 5.45 -9.14 -2.74
N SER A 25 4.53 -9.11 -1.76
CA SER A 25 3.10 -9.36 -1.96
C SER A 25 2.40 -8.28 -2.81
N ARG A 26 3.03 -7.12 -3.05
CA ARG A 26 2.50 -6.03 -3.90
C ARG A 26 2.89 -6.16 -5.37
N THR A 27 3.70 -7.13 -5.72
CA THR A 27 4.28 -7.27 -7.08
C THR A 27 3.41 -8.09 -8.04
N LEU A 28 2.39 -8.80 -7.54
CA LEU A 28 1.62 -9.83 -8.23
C LEU A 28 2.44 -11.08 -8.61
N LEU A 29 3.69 -11.19 -8.14
CA LEU A 29 4.59 -12.30 -8.42
C LEU A 29 4.78 -13.23 -7.22
N LEU A 30 4.26 -12.86 -6.04
CA LEU A 30 4.28 -13.67 -4.84
C LEU A 30 2.88 -14.20 -4.54
N ALA A 31 2.72 -15.52 -4.57
CA ALA A 31 1.53 -16.16 -4.00
C ALA A 31 1.50 -15.94 -2.48
N LEU A 32 0.32 -15.63 -1.90
CA LEU A 32 0.23 -15.29 -0.47
C LEU A 32 0.66 -16.44 0.45
N ASP A 33 0.57 -17.67 0.00
CA ASP A 33 1.04 -18.89 0.68
C ASP A 33 2.45 -19.32 0.27
N GLY A 34 3.01 -18.71 -0.78
CA GLY A 34 4.33 -19.04 -1.31
C GLY A 34 5.47 -18.37 -0.52
N ALA A 35 6.51 -19.11 -0.15
CA ALA A 35 7.66 -18.58 0.60
C ALA A 35 8.53 -17.62 -0.24
N GLN A 36 8.58 -17.80 -1.54
CA GLN A 36 9.34 -17.00 -2.51
C GLN A 36 8.45 -16.66 -3.71
N PHE A 37 8.95 -15.87 -4.64
CA PHE A 37 8.24 -15.56 -5.88
C PHE A 37 7.82 -16.83 -6.63
N ASP A 38 6.62 -16.81 -7.15
CA ASP A 38 5.98 -17.92 -7.83
C ASP A 38 6.45 -18.02 -9.29
N GLY A 39 6.88 -19.21 -9.72
CA GLY A 39 7.41 -19.44 -11.06
C GLY A 39 6.37 -19.26 -12.16
N ASP A 40 5.14 -19.73 -11.92
CA ASP A 40 4.05 -19.65 -12.90
C ASP A 40 3.59 -18.19 -13.08
N LEU A 41 3.52 -17.42 -11.96
CA LEU A 41 3.25 -15.99 -12.03
C LEU A 41 4.37 -15.22 -12.74
N CYS A 42 5.62 -15.58 -12.46
CA CYS A 42 6.76 -14.97 -13.14
C CYS A 42 6.72 -15.25 -14.65
N GLU A 43 6.39 -16.47 -15.08
CA GLU A 43 6.22 -16.82 -16.47
C GLU A 43 5.07 -16.05 -17.12
N LEU A 44 3.92 -15.98 -16.45
CA LEU A 44 2.74 -15.25 -16.92
C LEU A 44 3.04 -13.77 -17.21
N PHE A 45 3.83 -13.14 -16.35
CA PHE A 45 4.22 -11.72 -16.49
C PHE A 45 5.51 -11.52 -17.30
N GLY A 46 6.15 -12.58 -17.78
CA GLY A 46 7.38 -12.51 -18.55
C GLY A 46 8.59 -11.99 -17.75
N VAL A 47 8.60 -12.20 -16.42
CA VAL A 47 9.66 -11.77 -15.52
C VAL A 47 10.57 -12.96 -15.17
N PRO A 48 11.88 -12.93 -15.50
CA PRO A 48 12.76 -14.00 -15.09
C PRO A 48 12.86 -14.10 -13.56
N GLN A 49 12.44 -15.23 -12.99
CA GLN A 49 12.46 -15.43 -11.53
C GLN A 49 13.86 -15.23 -10.94
N ALA A 50 14.91 -15.66 -11.66
CA ALA A 50 16.31 -15.48 -11.24
C ALA A 50 16.76 -14.00 -11.15
N ALA A 51 15.99 -13.07 -11.72
CA ALA A 51 16.27 -11.64 -11.66
C ALA A 51 15.57 -10.96 -10.46
N LEU A 52 14.77 -11.70 -9.68
CA LEU A 52 14.03 -11.17 -8.54
C LEU A 52 14.83 -11.28 -7.23
N PRO A 53 14.61 -10.38 -6.26
CA PRO A 53 15.26 -10.45 -4.96
C PRO A 53 14.80 -11.67 -4.15
N ARG A 54 15.61 -12.11 -3.21
CA ARG A 54 15.17 -13.11 -2.22
C ARG A 54 14.19 -12.47 -1.24
N VAL A 55 13.04 -13.12 -1.00
CA VAL A 55 12.06 -12.68 -0.02
C VAL A 55 12.56 -13.02 1.38
N VAL A 56 12.55 -12.03 2.28
CA VAL A 56 12.99 -12.13 3.67
C VAL A 56 11.89 -11.72 4.64
N ASP A 57 12.16 -11.86 5.94
CA ASP A 57 11.30 -11.34 7.00
C ASP A 57 11.22 -9.81 6.94
N THR A 58 10.19 -9.24 7.60
CA THR A 58 9.98 -7.80 7.68
C THR A 58 10.93 -7.15 8.68
N HIS A 59 11.38 -7.89 9.70
CA HIS A 59 12.33 -7.41 10.69
C HIS A 59 13.37 -8.48 11.05
N GLY A 60 14.47 -8.06 11.68
CA GLY A 60 15.64 -8.87 11.96
C GLY A 60 16.91 -8.25 11.35
N GLU A 61 18.04 -8.90 11.40
CA GLU A 61 19.20 -8.46 10.64
C GLU A 61 19.09 -8.96 9.19
N LEU A 62 18.55 -8.13 8.31
CA LEU A 62 18.16 -8.50 6.94
C LEU A 62 19.27 -8.25 5.91
N ALA A 63 20.09 -7.22 6.17
CA ALA A 63 21.24 -6.81 5.38
C ALA A 63 22.13 -5.89 6.22
N ARG A 64 23.29 -5.46 5.68
CA ARG A 64 24.16 -4.48 6.32
C ARG A 64 24.45 -3.30 5.41
N CYS A 65 24.22 -2.09 5.92
CA CYS A 65 24.65 -0.87 5.24
C CYS A 65 26.19 -0.79 5.24
N HIS A 66 26.77 -0.61 4.07
CA HIS A 66 28.24 -0.50 3.93
C HIS A 66 28.78 0.78 4.56
N ALA A 67 29.91 0.69 5.25
CA ALA A 67 30.56 1.78 5.98
C ALA A 67 30.78 3.06 5.17
N ARG A 68 30.88 2.97 3.83
CA ARG A 68 31.05 4.13 2.93
C ARG A 68 29.93 5.18 3.04
N TRP A 69 28.75 4.79 3.47
CA TRP A 69 27.60 5.68 3.56
C TRP A 69 27.50 6.43 4.89
N LEU A 70 27.78 5.73 5.99
CA LEU A 70 27.56 6.23 7.35
C LEU A 70 28.82 6.18 8.23
N GLY A 71 29.98 5.86 7.66
CA GLY A 71 31.25 5.78 8.39
C GLY A 71 31.48 4.46 9.14
N SER A 72 30.44 3.64 9.34
CA SER A 72 30.50 2.31 9.93
C SER A 72 29.46 1.40 9.32
N GLU A 73 29.65 0.08 9.44
CA GLU A 73 28.63 -0.88 9.04
C GLU A 73 27.47 -0.88 10.04
N ILE A 74 26.27 -0.64 9.56
CA ILE A 74 25.04 -0.60 10.36
C ILE A 74 24.08 -1.67 9.84
N PRO A 75 23.51 -2.53 10.71
CA PRO A 75 22.52 -3.50 10.26
C PRO A 75 21.25 -2.80 9.76
N ILE A 76 20.68 -3.31 8.67
CA ILE A 76 19.35 -2.97 8.17
C ILE A 76 18.40 -3.97 8.81
N CYS A 77 17.60 -3.51 9.77
CA CYS A 77 16.81 -4.37 10.64
C CYS A 77 15.31 -4.33 10.38
N GLY A 78 14.85 -3.55 9.41
CA GLY A 78 13.43 -3.46 9.07
C GLY A 78 13.24 -3.09 7.62
N LEU A 79 12.38 -3.83 6.94
CA LEU A 79 11.94 -3.61 5.57
C LEU A 79 10.43 -3.82 5.55
N ALA A 80 9.67 -2.88 4.98
CA ALA A 80 8.22 -3.02 4.85
C ALA A 80 7.67 -2.11 3.77
N GLY A 81 6.57 -2.53 3.14
CA GLY A 81 5.77 -1.64 2.31
C GLY A 81 5.21 -0.47 3.12
N ASP A 82 5.02 0.69 2.49
CA ASP A 82 4.58 1.92 3.18
C ASP A 82 3.23 1.77 3.89
N GLN A 83 2.27 1.10 3.27
CA GLN A 83 0.96 0.85 3.87
C GLN A 83 1.04 -0.13 5.03
N GLN A 84 1.88 -1.15 4.92
CA GLN A 84 2.12 -2.15 5.96
C GLN A 84 2.86 -1.53 7.15
N SER A 85 3.93 -0.77 6.89
CA SER A 85 4.67 -0.08 7.94
C SER A 85 3.80 0.94 8.68
N ALA A 86 2.92 1.66 7.97
CA ALA A 86 1.94 2.55 8.59
C ALA A 86 0.93 1.79 9.47
N THR A 87 0.50 0.59 9.06
CA THR A 87 -0.40 -0.26 9.86
C THR A 87 0.28 -0.72 11.15
N ILE A 88 1.53 -1.15 11.07
CA ILE A 88 2.35 -1.50 12.22
C ILE A 88 2.59 -0.27 13.11
N GLY A 89 2.96 0.86 12.52
CA GLY A 89 3.23 2.12 13.23
C GLY A 89 2.01 2.70 13.94
N GLN A 90 0.79 2.41 13.48
CA GLN A 90 -0.46 2.75 14.16
C GLN A 90 -0.86 1.73 15.23
N GLY A 91 -0.05 0.69 15.45
CA GLY A 91 -0.30 -0.33 16.47
C GLY A 91 -1.35 -1.36 16.08
N CYS A 92 -1.75 -1.47 14.80
CA CYS A 92 -2.76 -2.44 14.35
C CYS A 92 -2.15 -3.84 14.22
N LEU A 93 -1.75 -4.44 15.35
CA LEU A 93 -1.03 -5.71 15.41
C LEU A 93 -1.93 -6.91 15.72
N ALA A 94 -3.11 -6.68 16.31
CA ALA A 94 -4.07 -7.74 16.63
C ALA A 94 -5.08 -7.95 15.48
N PHE A 95 -5.65 -9.16 15.44
CA PHE A 95 -6.72 -9.51 14.49
C PHE A 95 -7.89 -8.52 14.56
N GLY A 96 -8.33 -8.02 13.41
CA GLY A 96 -9.44 -7.08 13.27
C GLY A 96 -9.07 -5.61 13.45
N GLU A 97 -7.89 -5.29 13.97
CA GLU A 97 -7.44 -3.91 14.06
C GLU A 97 -7.23 -3.31 12.66
N THR A 98 -7.67 -2.07 12.52
CA THR A 98 -7.80 -1.44 11.20
C THR A 98 -7.16 -0.06 11.22
N LYS A 99 -6.34 0.20 10.21
CA LYS A 99 -5.74 1.50 9.93
C LYS A 99 -6.35 2.10 8.67
N ALA A 100 -6.60 3.38 8.65
CA ALA A 100 -6.96 4.15 7.46
C ALA A 100 -5.93 5.25 7.19
N THR A 101 -5.45 5.32 5.96
CA THR A 101 -4.61 6.43 5.47
C THR A 101 -5.44 7.31 4.55
N TYR A 102 -5.52 8.58 4.86
CA TYR A 102 -6.15 9.60 4.02
C TYR A 102 -5.06 10.51 3.44
N GLY A 103 -4.77 10.32 2.16
CA GLY A 103 -3.83 11.12 1.39
C GLY A 103 -4.47 11.56 0.07
N THR A 104 -3.74 11.47 -1.04
CA THR A 104 -4.28 11.64 -2.41
C THR A 104 -5.47 10.70 -2.64
N GLY A 105 -5.27 9.41 -2.33
CA GLY A 105 -6.31 8.41 -2.16
C GLY A 105 -6.54 8.07 -0.69
N ALA A 106 -7.40 7.10 -0.43
CA ALA A 106 -7.60 6.51 0.89
C ALA A 106 -7.37 5.01 0.84
N PHE A 107 -6.65 4.48 1.83
CA PHE A 107 -6.28 3.07 1.92
C PHE A 107 -6.59 2.56 3.33
N VAL A 108 -7.45 1.56 3.40
CA VAL A 108 -7.88 0.95 4.65
C VAL A 108 -7.32 -0.46 4.70
N LEU A 109 -6.53 -0.77 5.73
CA LEU A 109 -5.98 -2.09 5.96
C LEU A 109 -6.48 -2.65 7.29
N THR A 110 -6.98 -3.88 7.26
CA THR A 110 -7.40 -4.63 8.45
C THR A 110 -6.53 -5.86 8.63
N ASN A 111 -5.94 -6.01 9.82
CA ASN A 111 -5.16 -7.18 10.19
C ASN A 111 -6.04 -8.44 10.22
N LYS A 112 -5.64 -9.48 9.50
CA LYS A 112 -6.34 -10.77 9.39
C LYS A 112 -5.62 -11.92 10.12
N GLY A 113 -4.60 -11.59 10.92
CA GLY A 113 -3.80 -12.61 11.59
C GLY A 113 -3.09 -13.53 10.60
N GLN A 114 -3.04 -14.81 10.92
CA GLN A 114 -2.35 -15.82 10.09
C GLN A 114 -3.26 -16.44 9.01
N GLU A 115 -4.50 -16.01 8.92
CA GLU A 115 -5.44 -16.49 7.91
C GLU A 115 -5.26 -15.71 6.60
N ILE A 116 -5.03 -16.42 5.49
CA ILE A 116 -4.95 -15.82 4.17
C ILE A 116 -6.32 -15.23 3.83
N PRO A 117 -6.42 -13.91 3.62
CA PRO A 117 -7.70 -13.27 3.45
C PRO A 117 -8.32 -13.60 2.09
N HIS A 118 -9.59 -14.00 2.11
CA HIS A 118 -10.45 -14.06 0.95
C HIS A 118 -11.50 -12.95 1.03
N SER A 119 -11.88 -12.38 -0.11
CA SER A 119 -12.88 -11.32 -0.17
C SER A 119 -13.85 -11.50 -1.32
N ASP A 120 -15.13 -11.71 -0.98
CA ASP A 120 -16.23 -11.72 -1.96
C ASP A 120 -16.52 -10.31 -2.51
N ASN A 121 -15.98 -9.27 -1.87
CA ASN A 121 -16.15 -7.87 -2.24
C ASN A 121 -14.94 -7.27 -2.98
N ARG A 122 -14.08 -8.11 -3.57
CA ARG A 122 -12.91 -7.69 -4.37
C ARG A 122 -11.93 -6.78 -3.61
N LEU A 123 -11.83 -6.95 -2.30
CA LEU A 123 -10.74 -6.34 -1.53
C LEU A 123 -9.44 -7.13 -1.76
N LEU A 124 -8.32 -6.47 -1.60
CA LEU A 124 -7.00 -7.07 -1.86
C LEU A 124 -6.47 -7.77 -0.61
N GLY A 125 -6.05 -9.04 -0.73
CA GLY A 125 -5.22 -9.69 0.25
C GLY A 125 -3.76 -9.25 0.10
N THR A 126 -3.06 -9.09 1.22
CA THR A 126 -1.64 -8.72 1.25
C THR A 126 -0.96 -9.35 2.47
N VAL A 127 0.36 -9.54 2.42
CA VAL A 127 1.15 -9.83 3.61
C VAL A 127 1.30 -8.53 4.39
N LEU A 128 0.94 -8.53 5.66
CA LEU A 128 1.13 -7.38 6.56
C LEU A 128 2.59 -7.32 7.05
N TYR A 129 3.09 -8.44 7.54
CA TYR A 129 4.50 -8.65 7.89
C TYR A 129 4.82 -10.14 7.94
N GLN A 130 6.11 -10.46 7.91
CA GLN A 130 6.62 -11.80 8.11
C GLN A 130 7.66 -11.78 9.24
N GLU A 131 7.58 -12.72 10.16
CA GLU A 131 8.51 -12.91 11.28
C GLU A 131 8.86 -14.39 11.45
N ASN A 132 10.14 -14.72 11.45
CA ASN A 132 10.63 -16.12 11.54
C ASN A 132 9.96 -17.05 10.51
N GLY A 133 9.70 -16.53 9.30
CA GLY A 133 9.01 -17.24 8.23
C GLY A 133 7.49 -17.33 8.37
N ALA A 134 6.91 -16.95 9.52
CA ALA A 134 5.47 -16.92 9.73
C ALA A 134 4.87 -15.59 9.26
N ARG A 135 3.77 -15.65 8.52
CA ARG A 135 3.10 -14.47 7.96
C ARG A 135 1.88 -14.06 8.76
N THR A 136 1.75 -12.76 8.94
CA THR A 136 0.50 -12.08 9.28
C THR A 136 -0.01 -11.39 8.02
N TYR A 137 -1.29 -11.53 7.76
CA TYR A 137 -1.94 -10.99 6.56
C TYR A 137 -2.82 -9.79 6.89
N ALA A 138 -3.15 -9.02 5.86
CA ALA A 138 -4.14 -7.97 5.92
C ALA A 138 -5.05 -8.01 4.70
N ILE A 139 -6.24 -7.44 4.85
CA ILE A 139 -7.15 -7.14 3.75
C ILE A 139 -7.19 -5.64 3.51
N GLU A 140 -7.14 -5.22 2.26
CA GLU A 140 -7.04 -3.82 1.87
C GLU A 140 -8.20 -3.38 0.98
N GLY A 141 -8.81 -2.24 1.34
CA GLY A 141 -9.68 -1.47 0.48
C GLY A 141 -8.97 -0.21 -0.01
N SER A 142 -8.95 0.00 -1.32
CA SER A 142 -8.26 1.13 -1.96
C SER A 142 -9.25 2.06 -2.65
N CYS A 143 -9.27 3.33 -2.25
CA CYS A 143 -9.99 4.41 -2.90
C CYS A 143 -8.97 5.35 -3.55
N PHE A 144 -9.01 5.49 -4.88
CA PHE A 144 -7.98 6.24 -5.61
C PHE A 144 -8.06 7.75 -5.41
N VAL A 145 -9.23 8.25 -5.04
CA VAL A 145 -9.50 9.68 -4.91
C VAL A 145 -10.08 9.99 -3.53
N ALA A 146 -9.32 10.69 -2.72
CA ALA A 146 -9.72 11.22 -1.42
C ALA A 146 -9.32 12.70 -1.32
N GLY A 147 -8.17 13.04 -0.76
CA GLY A 147 -7.68 14.42 -0.69
C GLY A 147 -7.47 15.06 -2.08
N SER A 148 -7.25 14.27 -3.12
CA SER A 148 -7.20 14.75 -4.50
C SER A 148 -8.52 15.36 -4.99
N LEU A 149 -9.68 14.95 -4.44
CA LEU A 149 -10.94 15.63 -4.73
C LEU A 149 -10.93 17.07 -4.22
N ILE A 150 -10.49 17.28 -2.99
CA ILE A 150 -10.40 18.63 -2.40
C ILE A 150 -9.44 19.51 -3.22
N LYS A 151 -8.31 18.95 -3.63
CA LYS A 151 -7.39 19.62 -4.53
C LYS A 151 -8.04 19.96 -5.89
N TYR A 152 -8.83 19.06 -6.45
CA TYR A 152 -9.56 19.28 -7.70
C TYR A 152 -10.61 20.40 -7.55
N LEU A 153 -11.38 20.43 -6.45
CA LEU A 153 -12.34 21.49 -6.16
C LEU A 153 -11.66 22.87 -6.07
N ARG A 154 -10.46 22.92 -5.49
CA ARG A 154 -9.67 24.14 -5.34
C ARG A 154 -9.01 24.55 -6.67
N ASP A 155 -8.21 23.67 -7.27
CA ASP A 155 -7.26 24.04 -8.33
C ASP A 155 -7.87 24.03 -9.73
N GLN A 156 -8.89 23.19 -9.95
CA GLN A 156 -9.51 23.03 -11.27
C GLN A 156 -10.88 23.70 -11.36
N LEU A 157 -11.70 23.59 -10.32
CA LEU A 157 -13.03 24.17 -10.32
C LEU A 157 -13.09 25.55 -9.66
N GLY A 158 -12.10 25.95 -8.87
CA GLY A 158 -12.05 27.24 -8.19
C GLY A 158 -13.19 27.47 -7.19
N LEU A 159 -13.77 26.38 -6.65
CA LEU A 159 -14.91 26.46 -5.72
C LEU A 159 -14.51 26.83 -4.29
N ILE A 160 -13.26 26.61 -3.94
CA ILE A 160 -12.67 26.96 -2.63
C ILE A 160 -11.29 27.58 -2.86
N ALA A 161 -10.85 28.45 -1.99
CA ALA A 161 -9.50 29.03 -2.04
C ALA A 161 -8.48 28.18 -1.28
N SER A 162 -8.89 27.46 -0.25
CA SER A 162 -8.04 26.57 0.54
C SER A 162 -8.78 25.31 0.99
N ALA A 163 -8.03 24.24 1.28
CA ALA A 163 -8.61 23.02 1.84
C ALA A 163 -9.20 23.25 3.25
N ALA A 164 -8.69 24.20 4.01
CA ALA A 164 -9.18 24.50 5.35
C ALA A 164 -10.63 25.02 5.36
N GLU A 165 -11.07 25.65 4.29
CA GLU A 165 -12.46 26.17 4.18
C GLU A 165 -13.51 25.06 4.15
N THR A 166 -13.12 23.83 3.76
CA THR A 166 -14.10 22.74 3.55
C THR A 166 -14.86 22.35 4.80
N GLU A 167 -14.22 22.44 5.97
CA GLU A 167 -14.87 22.09 7.24
C GLU A 167 -15.97 23.14 7.59
N ASP A 168 -15.65 24.42 7.52
CA ASP A 168 -16.60 25.49 7.83
C ASP A 168 -17.75 25.51 6.83
N LEU A 169 -17.47 25.31 5.54
CA LEU A 169 -18.51 25.21 4.52
C LEU A 169 -19.44 24.03 4.78
N ALA A 170 -18.87 22.85 5.10
CA ALA A 170 -19.68 21.66 5.40
C ALA A 170 -20.53 21.85 6.66
N ARG A 171 -20.00 22.53 7.70
CA ARG A 171 -20.75 22.85 8.92
C ARG A 171 -21.82 23.90 8.74
N SER A 172 -21.75 24.73 7.70
CA SER A 172 -22.69 25.82 7.43
C SER A 172 -24.02 25.35 6.82
N ILE A 173 -24.13 24.09 6.40
CA ILE A 173 -25.32 23.52 5.78
C ILE A 173 -25.79 22.31 6.59
N GLU A 174 -27.09 22.01 6.53
CA GLU A 174 -27.69 20.88 7.25
C GLU A 174 -27.39 19.56 6.53
N ASP A 175 -27.46 19.55 5.19
CA ASP A 175 -27.19 18.40 4.34
C ASP A 175 -26.61 18.81 2.98
N SER A 176 -26.40 17.86 2.07
CA SER A 176 -25.86 18.12 0.74
C SER A 176 -26.87 18.67 -0.27
N GLY A 177 -28.16 18.85 0.09
CA GLY A 177 -29.20 19.28 -0.84
C GLY A 177 -29.39 18.31 -2.03
N GLU A 178 -29.26 17.01 -1.77
CA GLU A 178 -29.28 15.92 -2.78
C GLU A 178 -28.06 15.90 -3.72
N VAL A 179 -27.10 16.81 -3.57
CA VAL A 179 -25.88 16.78 -4.39
C VAL A 179 -25.03 15.56 -4.05
N VAL A 180 -24.70 14.80 -5.06
CA VAL A 180 -23.86 13.61 -4.99
C VAL A 180 -22.63 13.79 -5.87
N ILE A 181 -21.46 13.49 -5.32
CA ILE A 181 -20.19 13.48 -6.06
C ILE A 181 -19.65 12.06 -6.12
N VAL A 182 -19.48 11.52 -7.33
CA VAL A 182 -18.67 10.32 -7.56
C VAL A 182 -17.28 10.75 -7.98
N PRO A 183 -16.26 10.64 -7.11
CA PRO A 183 -14.96 11.23 -7.36
C PRO A 183 -14.05 10.32 -8.21
N ALA A 184 -14.54 9.79 -9.32
CA ALA A 184 -13.78 8.90 -10.20
C ALA A 184 -12.81 9.65 -11.13
N LEU A 185 -11.96 10.53 -10.59
CA LEU A 185 -11.00 11.32 -11.38
C LEU A 185 -9.91 10.42 -12.00
N ALA A 186 -9.60 9.30 -11.36
CA ALA A 186 -8.65 8.29 -11.82
C ALA A 186 -9.28 6.88 -11.91
N GLY A 187 -10.57 6.83 -12.21
CA GLY A 187 -11.36 5.60 -12.12
C GLY A 187 -11.81 5.28 -10.69
N LEU A 188 -12.39 4.10 -10.51
CA LEU A 188 -12.84 3.58 -9.22
C LEU A 188 -11.97 2.40 -8.79
N GLY A 189 -11.47 2.42 -7.55
CA GLY A 189 -10.79 1.33 -6.90
C GLY A 189 -11.74 0.27 -6.34
N ALA A 190 -11.35 -0.35 -5.24
CA ALA A 190 -12.16 -1.34 -4.56
C ALA A 190 -13.54 -0.78 -4.16
N PRO A 191 -14.62 -1.57 -4.24
CA PRO A 191 -14.74 -2.93 -4.77
C PRO A 191 -15.02 -2.98 -6.28
N HIS A 192 -15.07 -1.84 -6.95
CA HIS A 192 -15.58 -1.70 -8.33
C HIS A 192 -14.54 -2.06 -9.38
N TRP A 193 -13.29 -1.63 -9.19
CA TRP A 193 -12.16 -1.82 -10.11
C TRP A 193 -12.50 -1.41 -11.55
N LYS A 194 -13.05 -0.18 -11.70
CA LYS A 194 -13.43 0.39 -12.99
C LYS A 194 -12.48 1.53 -13.39
N PRO A 195 -11.42 1.25 -14.14
CA PRO A 195 -10.44 2.27 -14.55
C PRO A 195 -11.05 3.32 -15.49
N ASP A 196 -12.09 2.94 -16.24
CA ASP A 196 -12.75 3.83 -17.21
C ASP A 196 -13.88 4.67 -16.60
N ALA A 197 -14.21 4.49 -15.32
CA ALA A 197 -15.16 5.34 -14.63
C ALA A 197 -14.70 6.80 -14.64
N ARG A 198 -15.66 7.71 -14.73
CA ARG A 198 -15.40 9.16 -14.69
C ARG A 198 -16.17 9.81 -13.56
N GLY A 199 -15.59 10.90 -13.03
CA GLY A 199 -16.23 11.70 -12.00
C GLY A 199 -17.56 12.28 -12.48
N VAL A 200 -18.53 12.29 -11.58
CA VAL A 200 -19.86 12.86 -11.82
C VAL A 200 -20.25 13.71 -10.62
N ILE A 201 -20.84 14.85 -10.89
CA ILE A 201 -21.55 15.68 -9.91
C ILE A 201 -22.99 15.75 -10.38
N SER A 202 -23.93 15.42 -9.51
CA SER A 202 -25.38 15.42 -9.79
C SER A 202 -26.17 15.85 -8.57
N GLY A 203 -27.42 16.26 -8.78
CA GLY A 203 -28.33 16.78 -7.77
C GLY A 203 -28.82 18.15 -8.10
#